data_79f0b80bd2aac6a6c196094decb99af0
#
_entry.id   79f0b80bd2aac6a6c196094decb99af0
#
_cell.length_a   1.000
_cell.length_b   1.000
_cell.length_c   1.000
_cell.angle_alpha   90.00
_cell.angle_beta   90.00
_cell.angle_gamma   90.00
#
_symmetry.space_group_name_H-M   'P 1'
#
loop_
_entity.id
_entity.type
_entity.pdbx_description
1 polymer ?
#
loop_
_entity_poly.entity_id
_entity_poly.type
_entity_poly.pdbx_seq_one_letter_code
_entity_poly.pdbx_strand_id
1 'polypeptide(L)'
;QQYQAILEHSMPYICSFGGSFLLMVFLNFFLSENKGHHWIPLIENNIITKKIRNYDGGYILLAVIIGVITIYYSDPNYQGSLDIAFLLGIVVHESIGLLNSLFDTAKVSTTDVARNGLIGFIYLEIIDASFSFDGVIGAFAITANIIIIMIGLGIGAMFVRSLTILFVEKKTLAKYIYLEHGAHYAIGFLAAVLLLKIFMHIPEWFSGSIGILVLTLAFIHSVISHKKLHN
;
A
#
# COMPACT_ATOMS: atom_id res chain seq x y z
N GLN A 1 25.75 -13.73 -6.39
CA GLN A 1 26.47 -12.93 -5.38
C GLN A 1 26.44 -11.45 -5.72
N GLN A 2 26.80 -11.04 -6.96
CA GLN A 2 26.84 -9.62 -7.37
C GLN A 2 25.45 -8.97 -7.38
N TYR A 3 24.44 -9.68 -7.86
CA TYR A 3 23.05 -9.20 -7.91
C TYR A 3 22.44 -9.06 -6.52
N GLN A 4 22.72 -9.98 -5.63
CA GLN A 4 22.25 -9.93 -4.24
C GLN A 4 22.85 -8.72 -3.49
N ALA A 5 24.15 -8.45 -3.68
CA ALA A 5 24.81 -7.29 -3.08
C ALA A 5 24.22 -5.95 -3.58
N ILE A 6 23.87 -5.86 -4.89
CA ILE A 6 23.21 -4.67 -5.45
C ILE A 6 21.81 -4.49 -4.83
N LEU A 7 21.05 -5.56 -4.68
CA LEU A 7 19.72 -5.53 -4.07
C LEU A 7 19.78 -5.08 -2.60
N GLU A 8 20.67 -5.67 -1.82
CA GLU A 8 20.87 -5.31 -0.40
C GLU A 8 21.26 -3.84 -0.23
N HIS A 9 22.14 -3.34 -1.12
CA HIS A 9 22.53 -1.92 -1.10
C HIS A 9 21.39 -0.97 -1.52
N SER A 10 20.50 -1.42 -2.40
CA SER A 10 19.37 -0.61 -2.90
C SER A 10 18.14 -0.68 -1.98
N MET A 11 18.12 -1.64 -1.05
CA MET A 11 16.96 -1.91 -0.19
C MET A 11 16.46 -0.69 0.60
N PRO A 12 17.31 0.13 1.27
CA PRO A 12 16.84 1.30 2.00
C PRO A 12 16.07 2.30 1.12
N TYR A 13 16.55 2.53 -0.11
CA TYR A 13 15.91 3.46 -1.06
C TYR A 13 14.56 2.94 -1.53
N ILE A 14 14.47 1.65 -1.80
CA ILE A 14 13.23 1.00 -2.21
C ILE A 14 12.22 0.99 -1.06
N CYS A 15 12.66 0.71 0.15
CA CYS A 15 11.83 0.79 1.35
C CYS A 15 11.34 2.21 1.61
N SER A 16 12.17 3.22 1.39
CA SER A 16 11.80 4.63 1.52
C SER A 16 10.75 5.05 0.49
N PHE A 17 10.97 4.73 -0.80
CA PHE A 17 10.04 4.99 -1.88
C PHE A 17 8.71 4.24 -1.70
N GLY A 18 8.77 2.91 -1.57
CA GLY A 18 7.58 2.07 -1.41
C GLY A 18 6.82 2.37 -0.12
N GLY A 19 7.55 2.57 0.98
CA GLY A 19 6.98 2.93 2.28
C GLY A 19 6.23 4.26 2.23
N SER A 20 6.80 5.31 1.61
CA SER A 20 6.14 6.61 1.45
C SER A 20 4.93 6.53 0.53
N PHE A 21 5.02 5.82 -0.58
CA PHE A 21 3.91 5.63 -1.51
C PHE A 21 2.73 4.91 -0.84
N LEU A 22 2.98 3.78 -0.16
CA LEU A 22 1.94 3.04 0.55
C LEU A 22 1.38 3.82 1.74
N LEU A 23 2.22 4.61 2.42
CA LEU A 23 1.78 5.53 3.47
C LEU A 23 0.77 6.55 2.92
N MET A 24 1.03 7.12 1.75
CA MET A 24 0.10 8.04 1.09
C MET A 24 -1.22 7.36 0.72
N VAL A 25 -1.18 6.14 0.17
CA VAL A 25 -2.38 5.34 -0.12
C VAL A 25 -3.22 5.14 1.14
N PHE A 26 -2.58 4.75 2.24
CA PHE A 26 -3.25 4.55 3.52
C PHE A 26 -3.81 5.85 4.09
N LEU A 27 -3.02 6.93 4.16
CA LEU A 27 -3.44 8.19 4.76
C LEU A 27 -4.55 8.86 3.96
N ASN A 28 -4.50 8.81 2.63
CA ASN A 28 -5.55 9.32 1.77
C ASN A 28 -6.89 8.62 2.06
N PHE A 29 -6.89 7.28 2.15
CA PHE A 29 -8.07 6.53 2.56
C PHE A 29 -8.47 6.83 4.01
N PHE A 30 -7.51 6.80 4.95
CA PHE A 30 -7.77 6.97 6.39
C PHE A 30 -8.39 8.34 6.71
N LEU A 31 -7.96 9.40 6.03
CA LEU A 31 -8.45 10.77 6.22
C LEU A 31 -9.58 11.15 5.25
N SER A 32 -10.02 10.28 4.34
CA SER A 32 -11.14 10.56 3.45
C SER A 32 -12.46 10.76 4.21
N GLU A 33 -13.23 11.79 3.82
CA GLU A 33 -14.58 12.04 4.36
C GLU A 33 -15.66 11.15 3.75
N ASN A 34 -15.42 10.66 2.53
CA ASN A 34 -16.40 9.92 1.74
C ASN A 34 -16.54 8.44 2.13
N LYS A 35 -16.05 8.05 3.30
CA LYS A 35 -16.21 6.67 3.80
C LYS A 35 -17.65 6.45 4.26
N GLY A 36 -18.35 5.52 3.64
CA GLY A 36 -19.69 5.13 4.05
C GLY A 36 -19.77 4.53 5.46
N HIS A 37 -18.67 3.96 5.94
CA HIS A 37 -18.58 3.32 7.26
C HIS A 37 -17.20 3.54 7.89
N HIS A 38 -17.14 3.54 9.24
CA HIS A 38 -15.89 3.56 10.00
C HIS A 38 -15.67 2.21 10.65
N TRP A 39 -14.52 1.58 10.41
CA TRP A 39 -14.21 0.28 11.01
C TRP A 39 -13.75 0.42 12.46
N ILE A 40 -12.90 1.39 12.75
CA ILE A 40 -12.40 1.68 14.11
C ILE A 40 -12.73 3.14 14.47
N PRO A 41 -13.96 3.44 14.96
CA PRO A 41 -14.41 4.81 15.22
C PRO A 41 -13.52 5.57 16.21
N LEU A 42 -12.89 4.87 17.15
CA LEU A 42 -11.99 5.45 18.17
C LEU A 42 -10.77 6.15 17.55
N ILE A 43 -10.25 5.62 16.45
CA ILE A 43 -9.08 6.16 15.77
C ILE A 43 -9.51 7.08 14.64
N GLU A 44 -10.51 6.67 13.86
CA GLU A 44 -10.99 7.39 12.67
C GLU A 44 -11.79 8.66 13.01
N ASN A 45 -12.45 8.71 14.18
CA ASN A 45 -13.32 9.81 14.62
C ASN A 45 -12.75 10.65 15.76
N ASN A 46 -11.45 10.57 16.04
CA ASN A 46 -10.81 11.38 17.08
C ASN A 46 -10.75 12.86 16.65
N ILE A 47 -10.67 13.76 17.63
CA ILE A 47 -10.60 15.22 17.43
C ILE A 47 -9.39 15.58 16.56
N ILE A 48 -8.25 14.92 16.76
CA ILE A 48 -7.02 15.15 15.99
C ILE A 48 -7.24 14.74 14.53
N THR A 49 -7.78 13.56 14.28
CA THR A 49 -8.05 13.05 12.93
C THR A 49 -9.02 13.96 12.18
N LYS A 50 -10.08 14.47 12.87
CA LYS A 50 -11.02 15.45 12.30
C LYS A 50 -10.35 16.76 11.92
N LYS A 51 -9.46 17.30 12.77
CA LYS A 51 -8.72 18.54 12.47
C LYS A 51 -7.79 18.40 11.27
N ILE A 52 -7.08 17.26 11.17
CA ILE A 52 -6.19 17.00 10.05
C ILE A 52 -7.00 16.80 8.76
N ARG A 53 -8.12 16.10 8.85
CA ARG A 53 -9.05 15.86 7.73
C ARG A 53 -9.59 17.16 7.15
N ASN A 54 -9.99 18.11 8.00
CA ASN A 54 -10.52 19.42 7.59
C ASN A 54 -9.47 20.34 6.96
N TYR A 55 -8.18 19.97 7.03
CA TYR A 55 -7.12 20.70 6.39
C TYR A 55 -6.82 20.09 5.01
N ASP A 56 -7.02 20.88 3.97
CA ASP A 56 -6.73 20.46 2.59
C ASP A 56 -5.24 20.10 2.45
N GLY A 57 -4.96 18.86 2.06
CA GLY A 57 -3.58 18.33 2.06
C GLY A 57 -3.06 17.82 3.42
N GLY A 58 -3.91 17.67 4.44
CA GLY A 58 -3.51 17.20 5.76
C GLY A 58 -2.82 15.84 5.75
N TYR A 59 -3.20 14.94 4.85
CA TYR A 59 -2.56 13.64 4.67
C TYR A 59 -1.14 13.75 4.12
N ILE A 60 -0.87 14.71 3.21
CA ILE A 60 0.47 14.98 2.68
C ILE A 60 1.37 15.53 3.80
N LEU A 61 0.85 16.50 4.56
CA LEU A 61 1.59 17.08 5.68
C LEU A 61 1.98 16.00 6.70
N LEU A 62 1.06 15.10 7.02
CA LEU A 62 1.33 14.00 7.94
C LEU A 62 2.37 13.03 7.38
N ALA A 63 2.29 12.69 6.09
CA ALA A 63 3.29 11.85 5.42
C ALA A 63 4.68 12.51 5.45
N VAL A 64 4.78 13.81 5.17
CA VAL A 64 6.04 14.56 5.22
C VAL A 64 6.61 14.58 6.64
N ILE A 65 5.79 14.80 7.67
CA ILE A 65 6.25 14.75 9.06
C ILE A 65 6.82 13.36 9.41
N ILE A 66 6.12 12.30 9.04
CA ILE A 66 6.60 10.93 9.24
C ILE A 66 7.92 10.71 8.49
N GLY A 67 8.03 11.19 7.25
CA GLY A 67 9.26 11.12 6.46
C GLY A 67 10.43 11.82 7.12
N VAL A 68 10.25 13.07 7.54
CA VAL A 68 11.30 13.84 8.24
C VAL A 68 11.76 13.11 9.50
N ILE A 69 10.84 12.56 10.29
CA ILE A 69 11.19 11.78 11.49
C ILE A 69 11.98 10.53 11.09
N THR A 70 11.49 9.78 10.10
CA THR A 70 12.14 8.54 9.63
C THR A 70 13.57 8.82 9.17
N ILE A 71 13.76 9.86 8.34
CA ILE A 71 15.06 10.17 7.75
C ILE A 71 16.01 10.77 8.79
N TYR A 72 15.51 11.58 9.72
CA TYR A 72 16.33 12.15 10.81
C TYR A 72 16.99 11.07 11.68
N TYR A 73 16.32 9.95 11.90
CA TYR A 73 16.84 8.81 12.66
C TYR A 73 17.61 7.79 11.81
N SER A 74 17.69 7.97 10.48
CA SER A 74 18.45 7.08 9.59
C SER A 74 19.95 7.41 9.60
N ASP A 75 20.76 6.50 9.01
CA ASP A 75 22.21 6.70 8.89
C ASP A 75 22.51 7.97 8.08
N PRO A 76 23.34 8.91 8.60
CA PRO A 76 23.68 10.16 7.93
C PRO A 76 24.24 9.99 6.50
N ASN A 77 24.90 8.87 6.22
CA ASN A 77 25.50 8.61 4.92
C ASN A 77 24.44 8.38 3.81
N TYR A 78 23.22 8.00 4.18
CA TYR A 78 22.13 7.68 3.24
C TYR A 78 21.02 8.73 3.23
N GLN A 79 20.99 9.67 4.18
CA GLN A 79 19.87 10.60 4.39
C GLN A 79 19.44 11.31 3.09
N GLY A 80 20.36 11.96 2.39
CA GLY A 80 20.01 12.72 1.18
C GLY A 80 19.39 11.90 0.06
N SER A 81 19.80 10.64 -0.09
CA SER A 81 19.21 9.74 -1.08
C SER A 81 17.89 9.13 -0.61
N LEU A 82 17.74 8.90 0.71
CA LEU A 82 16.48 8.47 1.30
C LEU A 82 15.41 9.56 1.22
N ASP A 83 15.79 10.83 1.42
CA ASP A 83 14.92 11.99 1.23
C ASP A 83 14.32 12.01 -0.18
N ILE A 84 15.18 11.89 -1.19
CA ILE A 84 14.75 11.90 -2.59
C ILE A 84 13.82 10.72 -2.87
N ALA A 85 14.16 9.51 -2.41
CA ALA A 85 13.33 8.33 -2.60
C ALA A 85 11.97 8.47 -1.93
N PHE A 86 11.93 9.01 -0.69
CA PHE A 86 10.70 9.26 0.04
C PHE A 86 9.80 10.27 -0.69
N LEU A 87 10.37 11.41 -1.10
CA LEU A 87 9.64 12.45 -1.83
C LEU A 87 9.13 11.93 -3.18
N LEU A 88 9.90 11.10 -3.88
CA LEU A 88 9.45 10.47 -5.12
C LEU A 88 8.19 9.61 -4.91
N GLY A 89 8.10 8.86 -3.81
CA GLY A 89 6.89 8.08 -3.50
C GLY A 89 5.67 8.97 -3.32
N ILE A 90 5.79 10.10 -2.61
CA ILE A 90 4.72 11.09 -2.47
C ILE A 90 4.35 11.69 -3.83
N VAL A 91 5.34 12.14 -4.61
CA VAL A 91 5.13 12.77 -5.92
C VAL A 91 4.42 11.82 -6.89
N VAL A 92 4.82 10.54 -6.91
CA VAL A 92 4.18 9.53 -7.76
C VAL A 92 2.72 9.34 -7.35
N HIS A 93 2.43 9.21 -6.05
CA HIS A 93 1.05 9.09 -5.57
C HIS A 93 0.20 10.29 -5.98
N GLU A 94 0.66 11.52 -5.73
CA GLU A 94 -0.07 12.75 -6.09
C GLU A 94 -0.21 12.93 -7.60
N SER A 95 0.81 12.56 -8.38
CA SER A 95 0.75 12.62 -9.84
C SER A 95 -0.35 11.72 -10.40
N ILE A 96 -0.55 10.53 -9.84
CA ILE A 96 -1.64 9.63 -10.24
C ILE A 96 -3.00 10.24 -9.87
N GLY A 97 -3.12 10.83 -8.67
CA GLY A 97 -4.32 11.54 -8.24
C GLY A 97 -4.66 12.72 -9.17
N LEU A 98 -3.65 13.52 -9.52
CA LEU A 98 -3.81 14.63 -10.46
C LEU A 98 -4.23 14.13 -11.87
N LEU A 99 -3.61 13.08 -12.38
CA LEU A 99 -3.99 12.49 -13.65
C LEU A 99 -5.46 12.05 -13.64
N ASN A 100 -5.91 11.36 -12.59
CA ASN A 100 -7.31 10.97 -12.44
C ASN A 100 -8.23 12.19 -12.47
N SER A 101 -7.92 13.25 -11.72
CA SER A 101 -8.75 14.47 -11.67
C SER A 101 -8.82 15.22 -13.00
N LEU A 102 -7.73 15.25 -13.76
CA LEU A 102 -7.71 15.85 -15.10
C LEU A 102 -8.58 15.07 -16.09
N PHE A 103 -8.68 13.76 -15.93
CA PHE A 103 -9.51 12.93 -16.79
C PHE A 103 -10.98 12.96 -16.41
N ASP A 104 -11.32 13.09 -15.13
CA ASP A 104 -12.70 13.24 -14.67
C ASP A 104 -13.31 14.56 -15.11
N THR A 105 -12.50 15.62 -15.26
CA THR A 105 -12.94 16.94 -15.68
C THR A 105 -13.17 17.04 -17.20
N ALA A 106 -12.52 16.21 -18.00
CA ALA A 106 -12.70 16.14 -19.44
C ALA A 106 -13.93 15.29 -19.78
N LYS A 107 -15.09 15.92 -20.01
CA LYS A 107 -16.37 15.26 -20.37
C LYS A 107 -16.22 14.22 -21.48
N VAL A 108 -16.27 13.04 -21.08
CA VAL A 108 -16.49 11.68 -21.52
C VAL A 108 -16.99 11.40 -22.94
N SER A 109 -16.14 10.74 -23.74
CA SER A 109 -16.55 9.89 -24.87
C SER A 109 -16.09 8.43 -24.59
N THR A 110 -16.63 7.46 -25.33
CA THR A 110 -16.41 6.01 -25.14
C THR A 110 -14.93 5.55 -25.13
N THR A 111 -14.00 6.41 -25.55
CA THR A 111 -12.55 6.22 -25.44
C THR A 111 -12.04 6.41 -24.00
N ASP A 112 -12.81 7.00 -23.12
CA ASP A 112 -12.38 7.36 -21.76
C ASP A 112 -12.42 6.19 -20.80
N VAL A 113 -13.27 5.18 -21.05
CA VAL A 113 -13.30 3.95 -20.24
C VAL A 113 -11.97 3.17 -20.35
N ALA A 114 -11.39 3.10 -21.55
CA ALA A 114 -10.09 2.47 -21.76
C ALA A 114 -8.94 3.29 -21.15
N ARG A 115 -9.06 4.59 -21.14
CA ARG A 115 -8.09 5.55 -20.62
C ARG A 115 -8.07 5.55 -19.08
N ASN A 116 -9.22 5.59 -18.44
CA ASN A 116 -9.37 5.42 -16.99
C ASN A 116 -8.89 4.03 -16.55
N GLY A 117 -9.11 3.00 -17.37
CA GLY A 117 -8.59 1.67 -17.16
C GLY A 117 -7.06 1.61 -17.19
N LEU A 118 -6.40 2.38 -18.08
CA LEU A 118 -4.93 2.43 -18.15
C LEU A 118 -4.33 3.09 -16.90
N ILE A 119 -4.89 4.19 -16.43
CA ILE A 119 -4.39 4.88 -15.22
C ILE A 119 -4.60 4.02 -13.99
N GLY A 120 -5.78 3.40 -13.84
CA GLY A 120 -6.05 2.45 -12.78
C GLY A 120 -5.10 1.24 -12.84
N PHE A 121 -4.77 0.77 -14.04
CA PHE A 121 -3.79 -0.29 -14.24
C PHE A 121 -2.39 0.14 -13.78
N ILE A 122 -1.90 1.32 -14.19
CA ILE A 122 -0.59 1.85 -13.77
C ILE A 122 -0.54 2.02 -12.25
N TYR A 123 -1.61 2.52 -11.64
CA TYR A 123 -1.72 2.66 -10.19
C TYR A 123 -1.60 1.31 -9.48
N LEU A 124 -2.32 0.29 -9.96
CA LEU A 124 -2.24 -1.06 -9.42
C LEU A 124 -0.85 -1.68 -9.61
N GLU A 125 -0.19 -1.46 -10.77
CA GLU A 125 1.17 -1.93 -11.03
C GLU A 125 2.20 -1.32 -10.06
N ILE A 126 2.08 -0.03 -9.73
CA ILE A 126 2.98 0.61 -8.76
C ILE A 126 2.77 0.05 -7.35
N ILE A 127 1.51 -0.17 -6.95
CA ILE A 127 1.19 -0.84 -5.69
C ILE A 127 1.77 -2.26 -5.69
N ASP A 128 1.51 -3.03 -6.73
CA ASP A 128 1.97 -4.42 -6.85
C ASP A 128 3.50 -4.50 -6.83
N ALA A 129 4.19 -3.62 -7.55
CA ALA A 129 5.64 -3.53 -7.52
C ALA A 129 6.18 -3.24 -6.11
N SER A 130 5.51 -2.37 -5.34
CA SER A 130 5.89 -2.05 -3.97
C SER A 130 5.74 -3.25 -3.02
N PHE A 131 4.70 -4.07 -3.20
CA PHE A 131 4.50 -5.32 -2.46
C PHE A 131 5.43 -6.45 -2.92
N SER A 132 5.60 -6.59 -4.25
CA SER A 132 6.36 -7.67 -4.87
C SER A 132 7.84 -7.62 -4.51
N PHE A 133 8.38 -6.42 -4.27
CA PHE A 133 9.79 -6.24 -3.98
C PHE A 133 10.23 -6.96 -2.69
N ASP A 134 9.40 -6.91 -1.67
CA ASP A 134 9.60 -7.62 -0.40
C ASP A 134 9.66 -9.14 -0.63
N GLY A 135 8.77 -9.67 -1.46
CA GLY A 135 8.75 -11.08 -1.84
C GLY A 135 10.00 -11.51 -2.61
N VAL A 136 10.53 -10.65 -3.49
CA VAL A 136 11.76 -10.92 -4.24
C VAL A 136 12.97 -11.00 -3.30
N ILE A 137 13.10 -10.05 -2.37
CA ILE A 137 14.19 -10.06 -1.39
C ILE A 137 14.10 -11.28 -0.48
N GLY A 138 12.89 -11.61 0.01
CA GLY A 138 12.65 -12.80 0.81
C GLY A 138 13.00 -14.09 0.07
N ALA A 139 12.73 -14.17 -1.23
CA ALA A 139 13.13 -15.30 -2.06
C ALA A 139 14.65 -15.44 -2.18
N PHE A 140 15.39 -14.32 -2.29
CA PHE A 140 16.87 -14.34 -2.29
C PHE A 140 17.46 -14.76 -0.94
N ALA A 141 16.77 -14.51 0.17
CA ALA A 141 17.19 -15.01 1.48
C ALA A 141 17.08 -16.55 1.59
N ILE A 142 16.17 -17.16 0.82
CA ILE A 142 15.97 -18.62 0.81
C ILE A 142 16.95 -19.30 -0.17
N THR A 143 17.11 -18.72 -1.37
CA THR A 143 17.98 -19.29 -2.41
C THR A 143 18.58 -18.21 -3.30
N ALA A 144 19.83 -18.41 -3.72
CA ALA A 144 20.50 -17.54 -4.70
C ALA A 144 20.22 -17.96 -6.16
N ASN A 145 19.44 -19.02 -6.39
CA ASN A 145 19.15 -19.51 -7.74
C ASN A 145 17.98 -18.73 -8.35
N ILE A 146 18.29 -17.82 -9.28
CA ILE A 146 17.33 -16.94 -9.96
C ILE A 146 16.21 -17.72 -10.65
N ILE A 147 16.51 -18.88 -11.24
CA ILE A 147 15.51 -19.71 -11.94
C ILE A 147 14.46 -20.24 -10.97
N ILE A 148 14.88 -20.70 -9.79
CA ILE A 148 13.96 -21.20 -8.74
C ILE A 148 13.09 -20.04 -8.24
N ILE A 149 13.69 -18.87 -8.01
CA ILE A 149 12.97 -17.64 -7.60
C ILE A 149 11.92 -17.27 -8.64
N MET A 150 12.30 -17.21 -9.92
CA MET A 150 11.38 -16.83 -11.01
C MET A 150 10.20 -17.81 -11.12
N ILE A 151 10.45 -19.11 -11.02
CA ILE A 151 9.38 -20.13 -11.07
C ILE A 151 8.46 -20.00 -9.86
N GLY A 152 9.02 -19.85 -8.66
CA GLY A 152 8.24 -19.71 -7.42
C GLY A 152 7.35 -18.46 -7.42
N LEU A 153 7.92 -17.32 -7.74
CA LEU A 153 7.18 -16.05 -7.84
C LEU A 153 6.15 -16.09 -8.98
N GLY A 154 6.48 -16.70 -10.13
CA GLY A 154 5.56 -16.84 -11.25
C GLY A 154 4.34 -17.70 -10.90
N ILE A 155 4.52 -18.84 -10.22
CA ILE A 155 3.42 -19.66 -9.73
C ILE A 155 2.57 -18.88 -8.73
N GLY A 156 3.20 -18.16 -7.79
CA GLY A 156 2.51 -17.30 -6.83
C GLY A 156 1.64 -16.25 -7.51
N ALA A 157 2.19 -15.54 -8.49
CA ALA A 157 1.48 -14.52 -9.26
C ALA A 157 0.26 -15.09 -10.01
N MET A 158 0.38 -16.27 -10.63
CA MET A 158 -0.76 -16.94 -11.27
C MET A 158 -1.85 -17.32 -10.29
N PHE A 159 -1.47 -17.79 -9.10
CA PHE A 159 -2.41 -18.12 -8.04
C PHE A 159 -3.17 -16.89 -7.55
N VAL A 160 -2.45 -15.78 -7.25
CA VAL A 160 -3.04 -14.51 -6.83
C VAL A 160 -4.00 -13.98 -7.90
N ARG A 161 -3.60 -14.00 -9.19
CA ARG A 161 -4.46 -13.60 -10.30
C ARG A 161 -5.77 -14.39 -10.32
N SER A 162 -5.69 -15.72 -10.23
CA SER A 162 -6.88 -16.58 -10.26
C SER A 162 -7.81 -16.31 -9.08
N LEU A 163 -7.24 -16.08 -7.89
CA LEU A 163 -7.99 -15.74 -6.69
C LEU A 163 -8.68 -14.36 -6.81
N THR A 164 -7.98 -13.39 -7.38
CA THR A 164 -8.52 -12.03 -7.61
C THR A 164 -9.70 -12.07 -8.57
N ILE A 165 -9.59 -12.80 -9.69
CA ILE A 165 -10.69 -12.97 -10.64
C ILE A 165 -11.90 -13.59 -9.95
N LEU A 166 -11.70 -14.64 -9.15
CA LEU A 166 -12.77 -15.29 -8.40
C LEU A 166 -13.48 -14.31 -7.44
N PHE A 167 -12.73 -13.46 -6.73
CA PHE A 167 -13.31 -12.47 -5.81
C PHE A 167 -14.10 -11.39 -6.55
N VAL A 168 -13.62 -10.93 -7.70
CA VAL A 168 -14.32 -9.95 -8.55
C VAL A 168 -15.61 -10.55 -9.11
N GLU A 169 -15.56 -11.74 -9.70
CA GLU A 169 -16.73 -12.43 -10.26
C GLU A 169 -17.81 -12.71 -9.21
N LYS A 170 -17.41 -13.12 -8.01
CA LYS A 170 -18.33 -13.39 -6.90
C LYS A 170 -18.83 -12.12 -6.21
N LYS A 171 -18.38 -10.91 -6.63
CA LYS A 171 -18.70 -9.62 -5.99
C LYS A 171 -18.45 -9.64 -4.47
N THR A 172 -17.44 -10.39 -4.05
CA THR A 172 -17.16 -10.66 -2.63
C THR A 172 -16.86 -9.36 -1.88
N LEU A 173 -16.14 -8.42 -2.51
CA LEU A 173 -15.78 -7.13 -1.92
C LEU A 173 -17.02 -6.27 -1.59
N ALA A 174 -18.02 -6.23 -2.51
CA ALA A 174 -19.25 -5.46 -2.30
C ALA A 174 -20.13 -6.03 -1.14
N LYS A 175 -19.98 -7.32 -0.84
CA LYS A 175 -20.74 -7.98 0.23
C LYS A 175 -20.16 -7.72 1.62
N TYR A 176 -18.85 -7.46 1.72
CA TYR A 176 -18.12 -7.36 3.00
C TYR A 176 -17.64 -5.93 3.24
N ILE A 177 -18.43 -5.14 3.98
CA ILE A 177 -18.29 -3.68 4.19
C ILE A 177 -16.91 -3.28 4.76
N TYR A 178 -16.34 -4.11 5.64
CA TYR A 178 -15.05 -3.80 6.29
C TYR A 178 -13.83 -4.38 5.58
N LEU A 179 -14.02 -5.11 4.47
CA LEU A 179 -12.88 -5.70 3.76
C LEU A 179 -12.00 -4.65 3.10
N GLU A 180 -12.61 -3.60 2.55
CA GLU A 180 -11.90 -2.44 1.99
C GLU A 180 -11.08 -1.72 3.06
N HIS A 181 -11.67 -1.50 4.25
CA HIS A 181 -10.95 -0.93 5.38
C HIS A 181 -9.78 -1.82 5.79
N GLY A 182 -10.01 -3.13 5.92
CA GLY A 182 -8.96 -4.10 6.25
C GLY A 182 -7.80 -4.07 5.26
N ALA A 183 -8.09 -3.95 3.97
CA ALA A 183 -7.06 -3.83 2.94
C ALA A 183 -6.20 -2.56 3.13
N HIS A 184 -6.82 -1.40 3.33
CA HIS A 184 -6.09 -0.16 3.54
C HIS A 184 -5.30 -0.15 4.86
N TYR A 185 -5.84 -0.73 5.93
CA TYR A 185 -5.08 -0.89 7.17
C TYR A 185 -3.89 -1.85 7.00
N ALA A 186 -4.04 -2.93 6.24
CA ALA A 186 -2.93 -3.82 5.91
C ALA A 186 -1.85 -3.08 5.11
N ILE A 187 -2.23 -2.23 4.15
CA ILE A 187 -1.33 -1.34 3.41
C ILE A 187 -0.60 -0.38 4.36
N GLY A 188 -1.32 0.23 5.31
CA GLY A 188 -0.72 1.11 6.31
C GLY A 188 0.31 0.39 7.21
N PHE A 189 0.01 -0.84 7.64
CA PHE A 189 0.97 -1.65 8.37
C PHE A 189 2.20 -2.00 7.53
N LEU A 190 2.01 -2.35 6.26
CA LEU A 190 3.13 -2.64 5.38
C LEU A 190 3.98 -1.39 5.13
N ALA A 191 3.37 -0.22 4.94
CA ALA A 191 4.08 1.05 4.86
C ALA A 191 4.96 1.28 6.10
N ALA A 192 4.41 1.07 7.30
CA ALA A 192 5.16 1.19 8.54
C ALA A 192 6.31 0.19 8.62
N VAL A 193 6.08 -1.06 8.22
CA VAL A 193 7.14 -2.10 8.19
C VAL A 193 8.26 -1.72 7.20
N LEU A 194 7.92 -1.24 5.99
CA LEU A 194 8.94 -0.81 5.02
C LEU A 194 9.78 0.35 5.55
N LEU A 195 9.16 1.34 6.18
CA LEU A 195 9.88 2.46 6.79
C LEU A 195 10.75 2.00 7.97
N LEU A 196 10.28 1.04 8.77
CA LEU A 196 11.08 0.46 9.85
C LEU A 196 12.24 -0.40 9.34
N LYS A 197 12.12 -1.03 8.18
CA LYS A 197 13.22 -1.79 7.55
C LYS A 197 14.43 -0.92 7.19
N ILE A 198 14.28 0.40 7.12
CA ILE A 198 15.40 1.34 6.96
C ILE A 198 16.35 1.28 8.17
N PHE A 199 15.82 1.00 9.37
CA PHE A 199 16.57 1.02 10.64
C PHE A 199 16.93 -0.38 11.15
N MET A 200 16.07 -1.36 10.89
CA MET A 200 16.19 -2.68 11.48
C MET A 200 15.80 -3.77 10.50
N HIS A 201 16.42 -4.92 10.65
CA HIS A 201 16.05 -6.10 9.87
C HIS A 201 14.72 -6.69 10.39
N ILE A 202 13.65 -6.54 9.59
CA ILE A 202 12.35 -7.17 9.88
C ILE A 202 12.18 -8.35 8.92
N PRO A 203 11.98 -9.56 9.45
CA PRO A 203 11.86 -10.76 8.62
C PRO A 203 10.54 -10.73 7.80
N GLU A 204 10.60 -11.28 6.59
CA GLU A 204 9.52 -11.28 5.60
C GLU A 204 8.23 -11.94 6.13
N TRP A 205 8.37 -13.04 6.89
CA TRP A 205 7.22 -13.73 7.47
C TRP A 205 6.39 -12.84 8.41
N PHE A 206 7.04 -11.88 9.09
CA PHE A 206 6.36 -10.95 9.99
C PHE A 206 5.48 -9.97 9.20
N SER A 207 6.01 -9.38 8.14
CA SER A 207 5.26 -8.45 7.25
C SER A 207 4.04 -9.12 6.64
N GLY A 208 4.21 -10.32 6.09
CA GLY A 208 3.12 -11.09 5.49
C GLY A 208 2.08 -11.53 6.50
N SER A 209 2.49 -11.97 7.69
CA SER A 209 1.58 -12.43 8.74
C SER A 209 0.66 -11.32 9.25
N ILE A 210 1.17 -10.09 9.41
CA ILE A 210 0.35 -8.94 9.85
C ILE A 210 -0.73 -8.62 8.81
N GLY A 211 -0.38 -8.59 7.54
CA GLY A 211 -1.34 -8.33 6.46
C GLY A 211 -2.49 -9.35 6.46
N ILE A 212 -2.16 -10.63 6.53
CA ILE A 212 -3.15 -11.71 6.60
C ILE A 212 -4.02 -11.58 7.86
N LEU A 213 -3.43 -11.28 9.01
CA LEU A 213 -4.16 -11.12 10.28
C LEU A 213 -5.16 -9.98 10.20
N VAL A 214 -4.76 -8.81 9.71
CA VAL A 214 -5.63 -7.63 9.58
C VAL A 214 -6.78 -7.91 8.62
N LEU A 215 -6.51 -8.50 7.45
CA LEU A 215 -7.53 -8.87 6.49
C LEU A 215 -8.51 -9.91 7.05
N THR A 216 -8.01 -10.92 7.78
CA THR A 216 -8.84 -11.93 8.43
C THR A 216 -9.76 -11.33 9.47
N LEU A 217 -9.26 -10.43 10.32
CA LEU A 217 -10.04 -9.72 11.32
C LEU A 217 -11.14 -8.85 10.68
N ALA A 218 -10.81 -8.12 9.63
CA ALA A 218 -11.75 -7.31 8.86
C ALA A 218 -12.85 -8.18 8.22
N PHE A 219 -12.47 -9.31 7.66
CA PHE A 219 -13.41 -10.27 7.08
C PHE A 219 -14.37 -10.84 8.13
N ILE A 220 -13.84 -11.34 9.27
CA ILE A 220 -14.65 -11.88 10.36
C ILE A 220 -15.62 -10.82 10.89
N HIS A 221 -15.13 -9.59 11.13
CA HIS A 221 -15.96 -8.50 11.62
C HIS A 221 -17.06 -8.13 10.61
N SER A 222 -16.73 -8.13 9.30
CA SER A 222 -17.71 -7.88 8.25
C SER A 222 -18.81 -8.94 8.17
N VAL A 223 -18.46 -10.22 8.34
CA VAL A 223 -19.43 -11.33 8.38
C VAL A 223 -20.37 -11.20 9.58
N ILE A 224 -19.85 -10.87 10.76
CA ILE A 224 -20.64 -10.67 11.98
C ILE A 224 -21.60 -9.48 11.82
N SER A 225 -21.12 -8.38 11.26
CA SER A 225 -21.92 -7.17 11.02
C SER A 225 -23.02 -7.41 10.01
N HIS A 226 -22.73 -8.14 8.93
CA HIS A 226 -23.73 -8.49 7.92
C HIS A 226 -24.88 -9.34 8.50
N LYS A 227 -24.56 -10.27 9.41
CA LYS A 227 -25.61 -11.06 10.10
C LYS A 227 -26.50 -10.22 11.01
N LYS A 228 -25.96 -9.16 11.64
CA LYS A 228 -26.74 -8.27 12.51
C LYS A 228 -27.69 -7.33 11.75
N LEU A 229 -27.41 -7.05 10.48
CA LEU A 229 -28.27 -6.19 9.64
C LEU A 229 -29.42 -6.96 8.99
N HIS A 230 -29.37 -8.31 8.96
CA HIS A 230 -30.37 -9.17 8.33
C HIS A 230 -31.21 -10.01 9.33
N ASN A 231 -30.93 -9.88 10.63
CA ASN A 231 -31.79 -10.36 11.74
C ASN A 231 -32.46 -9.18 12.45
#